data_193145801cd0e8652d340809a0c88b42
#
_entry.id   193145801cd0e8652d340809a0c88b42
#
_cell.length_a   1.000
_cell.length_b   1.000
_cell.length_c   1.000
_cell.angle_alpha   90.00
_cell.angle_beta   90.00
_cell.angle_gamma   90.00
#
_symmetry.space_group_name_H-M   'P 1'
#
loop_
_entity.id
_entity.type
_entity.pdbx_description
1 polymer ?
#
loop_
_entity_poly.entity_id
_entity_poly.type
_entity_poly.pdbx_seq_one_letter_code
_entity_poly.pdbx_strand_id
1 'polypeptide(L)'
;MSAIPYSVLDLVPVPEGSQPAESFRHSQDLARHAERWGYHRYGLAEHHNMPGIASAATSVLIGHLAGATSTLRLGAGGIMLPNHSPLVIAEQFGTLASLYPDRIDLGLGRAPGTDQRTMQA
;
A
#
# COMPACT_ATOMS: atom_id res chain seq x y z
N MET A 1 -11.66 -5.55 -28.30
CA MET A 1 -12.25 -5.82 -26.98
C MET A 1 -11.23 -5.52 -25.91
N SER A 2 -11.53 -4.64 -25.00
CA SER A 2 -10.62 -4.31 -23.92
C SER A 2 -10.60 -5.43 -22.88
N ALA A 3 -9.43 -5.73 -22.36
CA ALA A 3 -9.28 -6.69 -21.28
C ALA A 3 -9.87 -6.12 -19.97
N ILE A 4 -10.34 -7.00 -19.09
CA ILE A 4 -10.75 -6.62 -17.74
C ILE A 4 -9.48 -6.17 -16.99
N PRO A 5 -9.51 -4.98 -16.37
CA PRO A 5 -8.34 -4.54 -15.60
C PRO A 5 -8.19 -5.35 -14.30
N TYR A 6 -6.95 -5.71 -14.00
CA TYR A 6 -6.60 -6.43 -12.77
C TYR A 6 -5.77 -5.56 -11.84
N SER A 7 -5.93 -5.78 -10.55
CA SER A 7 -5.14 -5.14 -9.50
C SER A 7 -4.47 -6.21 -8.63
N VAL A 8 -3.29 -5.88 -8.11
CA VAL A 8 -2.62 -6.66 -7.06
C VAL A 8 -2.98 -6.04 -5.72
N LEU A 9 -3.24 -6.86 -4.71
CA LEU A 9 -3.31 -6.43 -3.31
C LEU A 9 -2.16 -7.09 -2.56
N ASP A 10 -1.29 -6.28 -2.00
CA ASP A 10 -0.09 -6.73 -1.29
C ASP A 10 -0.19 -6.38 0.20
N LEU A 11 0.01 -7.37 1.05
CA LEU A 11 0.07 -7.22 2.50
C LEU A 11 1.52 -7.11 3.00
N VAL A 12 2.47 -7.19 2.11
CA VAL A 12 3.92 -7.18 2.42
C VAL A 12 4.25 -8.25 3.48
N PRO A 13 4.03 -9.53 3.16
CA PRO A 13 4.25 -10.59 4.14
C PRO A 13 5.73 -10.73 4.49
N VAL A 14 6.00 -10.97 5.78
CA VAL A 14 7.34 -11.23 6.30
C VAL A 14 7.40 -12.68 6.71
N PRO A 15 8.03 -13.55 5.89
CA PRO A 15 8.17 -14.97 6.23
C PRO A 15 9.01 -15.17 7.48
N GLU A 16 8.81 -16.31 8.14
CA GLU A 16 9.62 -16.70 9.30
C GLU A 16 11.10 -16.74 8.92
N GLY A 17 11.94 -16.14 9.74
CA GLY A 17 13.37 -16.03 9.48
C GLY A 17 13.78 -14.90 8.54
N SER A 18 12.83 -14.14 8.01
CA SER A 18 13.08 -12.99 7.14
C SER A 18 12.91 -11.67 7.88
N GLN A 19 13.29 -10.57 7.23
CA GLN A 19 13.21 -9.22 7.76
C GLN A 19 12.31 -8.34 6.89
N PRO A 20 11.66 -7.29 7.47
CA PRO A 20 10.82 -6.38 6.69
C PRO A 20 11.51 -5.74 5.48
N ALA A 21 12.78 -5.40 5.62
CA ALA A 21 13.56 -4.82 4.51
C ALA A 21 13.58 -5.72 3.27
N GLU A 22 13.65 -7.03 3.45
CA GLU A 22 13.61 -7.97 2.34
C GLU A 22 12.20 -8.03 1.71
N SER A 23 11.16 -8.00 2.53
CA SER A 23 9.77 -7.96 2.04
C SER A 23 9.51 -6.68 1.23
N PHE A 24 10.07 -5.54 1.62
CA PHE A 24 9.96 -4.31 0.86
C PHE A 24 10.64 -4.43 -0.51
N ARG A 25 11.79 -5.10 -0.59
CA ARG A 25 12.45 -5.39 -1.88
C ARG A 25 11.59 -6.30 -2.75
N HIS A 26 10.95 -7.31 -2.16
CA HIS A 26 10.04 -8.19 -2.88
C HIS A 26 8.81 -7.44 -3.41
N SER A 27 8.24 -6.54 -2.62
CA SER A 27 7.12 -5.70 -3.07
C SER A 27 7.52 -4.79 -4.23
N GLN A 28 8.72 -4.19 -4.18
CA GLN A 28 9.23 -3.39 -5.26
C GLN A 28 9.42 -4.22 -6.55
N ASP A 29 9.98 -5.40 -6.43
CA ASP A 29 10.15 -6.32 -7.55
C ASP A 29 8.80 -6.75 -8.13
N LEU A 30 7.84 -7.10 -7.28
CA LEU A 30 6.50 -7.48 -7.71
C LEU A 30 5.79 -6.31 -8.41
N ALA A 31 5.89 -5.10 -7.87
CA ALA A 31 5.28 -3.92 -8.49
C ALA A 31 5.84 -3.66 -9.88
N ARG A 32 7.15 -3.79 -10.07
CA ARG A 32 7.79 -3.65 -11.38
C ARG A 32 7.33 -4.73 -12.36
N HIS A 33 7.18 -5.96 -11.89
CA HIS A 33 6.65 -7.06 -12.73
C HIS A 33 5.18 -6.83 -13.08
N ALA A 34 4.35 -6.45 -12.11
CA ALA A 34 2.94 -6.15 -12.33
C ALA A 34 2.77 -5.05 -13.39
N GLU A 35 3.61 -4.02 -13.34
CA GLU A 35 3.63 -2.95 -14.34
C GLU A 35 3.92 -3.51 -15.75
N ARG A 36 4.95 -4.33 -15.87
CA ARG A 36 5.32 -4.94 -17.16
C ARG A 36 4.25 -5.90 -17.69
N TRP A 37 3.54 -6.57 -16.81
CA TRP A 37 2.46 -7.50 -17.18
C TRP A 37 1.13 -6.81 -17.48
N GLY A 38 1.07 -5.49 -17.35
CA GLY A 38 -0.11 -4.72 -17.68
C GLY A 38 -1.19 -4.67 -16.61
N TYR A 39 -0.84 -4.96 -15.36
CA TYR A 39 -1.79 -4.74 -14.23
C TYR A 39 -2.13 -3.27 -14.11
N HIS A 40 -3.39 -2.99 -13.78
CA HIS A 40 -3.89 -1.63 -13.68
C HIS A 40 -3.45 -0.91 -12.40
N ARG A 41 -3.49 -1.63 -11.27
CA ARG A 41 -3.23 -1.05 -9.95
C ARG A 41 -2.49 -2.01 -9.04
N TYR A 42 -1.64 -1.45 -8.20
CA TYR A 42 -0.99 -2.16 -7.11
C TYR A 42 -1.45 -1.53 -5.80
N GLY A 43 -2.21 -2.27 -5.01
CA GLY A 43 -2.76 -1.82 -3.73
C GLY A 43 -1.99 -2.39 -2.56
N LEU A 44 -1.86 -1.59 -1.52
CA LEU A 44 -1.28 -2.00 -0.24
C LEU A 44 -2.36 -1.96 0.84
N ALA A 45 -2.43 -3.02 1.66
CA ALA A 45 -3.30 -3.06 2.82
C ALA A 45 -2.65 -2.35 4.01
N GLU A 46 -3.46 -1.94 4.97
CA GLU A 46 -2.97 -1.41 6.24
C GLU A 46 -3.27 -2.41 7.36
N HIS A 47 -2.22 -2.97 7.96
CA HIS A 47 -2.31 -3.82 9.15
C HIS A 47 -1.26 -3.40 10.16
N HIS A 48 -1.62 -3.41 11.45
CA HIS A 48 -0.78 -2.90 12.52
C HIS A 48 -0.45 -3.97 13.55
N ASN A 49 0.74 -3.86 14.12
CA ASN A 49 1.21 -4.70 15.23
C ASN A 49 1.16 -6.21 14.92
N MET A 50 1.50 -6.56 13.69
CA MET A 50 1.56 -7.95 13.22
C MET A 50 2.96 -8.24 12.69
N PRO A 51 3.73 -9.13 13.33
CA PRO A 51 5.12 -9.39 12.91
C PRO A 51 5.23 -10.02 11.52
N GLY A 52 4.18 -10.66 11.06
CA GLY A 52 4.15 -11.30 9.73
C GLY A 52 3.72 -10.39 8.59
N ILE A 53 3.42 -9.12 8.85
CA ILE A 53 2.94 -8.17 7.83
C ILE A 53 3.65 -6.83 8.03
N ALA A 54 4.23 -6.29 6.96
CA ALA A 54 5.01 -5.05 7.02
C ALA A 54 4.34 -3.86 6.31
N SER A 55 3.03 -3.90 6.08
CA SER A 55 2.29 -2.86 5.37
C SER A 55 1.71 -1.76 6.28
N ALA A 56 2.16 -1.65 7.51
CA ALA A 56 1.60 -0.71 8.49
C ALA A 56 1.70 0.76 8.05
N ALA A 57 2.85 1.17 7.54
CA ALA A 57 3.08 2.54 7.07
C ALA A 57 2.72 2.64 5.57
N THR A 58 1.45 2.50 5.26
CA THR A 58 0.95 2.30 3.89
C THR A 58 1.32 3.45 2.96
N SER A 59 1.14 4.70 3.38
CA SER A 59 1.45 5.87 2.53
C SER A 59 2.95 5.98 2.22
N VAL A 60 3.80 5.62 3.18
CA VAL A 60 5.27 5.59 2.99
C VAL A 60 5.66 4.57 1.92
N LEU A 61 5.08 3.38 1.99
CA LEU A 61 5.32 2.32 1.01
C LEU A 61 4.79 2.68 -0.38
N ILE A 62 3.64 3.33 -0.46
CA ILE A 62 3.10 3.82 -1.74
C ILE A 62 4.11 4.75 -2.40
N GLY A 63 4.67 5.71 -1.67
CA GLY A 63 5.67 6.62 -2.20
C GLY A 63 6.93 5.89 -2.68
N HIS A 64 7.38 4.91 -1.92
CA HIS A 64 8.53 4.09 -2.29
C HIS A 64 8.29 3.31 -3.60
N LEU A 65 7.15 2.65 -3.71
CA LEU A 65 6.82 1.85 -4.90
C LEU A 65 6.49 2.72 -6.11
N ALA A 66 5.86 3.87 -5.90
CA ALA A 66 5.59 4.82 -6.99
C ALA A 66 6.89 5.35 -7.60
N GLY A 67 7.89 5.64 -6.78
CA GLY A 67 9.21 6.06 -7.26
C GLY A 67 9.98 4.96 -7.99
N ALA A 68 9.63 3.70 -7.78
CA ALA A 68 10.27 2.55 -8.42
C ALA A 68 9.58 2.09 -9.70
N THR A 69 8.44 2.68 -10.03
CA THR A 69 7.60 2.35 -11.20
C THR A 69 7.30 3.61 -12.00
N SER A 70 6.69 3.47 -13.18
CA SER A 70 6.47 4.61 -14.10
C SER A 70 5.00 4.89 -14.40
N THR A 71 4.19 3.87 -14.62
CA THR A 71 2.81 4.00 -15.11
C THR A 71 1.77 3.29 -14.24
N LEU A 72 2.21 2.34 -13.43
CA LEU A 72 1.33 1.57 -12.53
C LEU A 72 0.65 2.49 -11.53
N ARG A 73 -0.65 2.35 -11.34
CA ARG A 73 -1.37 3.05 -10.28
C ARG A 73 -1.03 2.41 -8.93
N LEU A 74 -0.74 3.24 -7.95
CA LEU A 74 -0.46 2.82 -6.58
C LEU A 74 -1.56 3.33 -5.65
N GLY A 75 -2.03 2.50 -4.75
CA GLY A 75 -3.08 2.93 -3.85
C GLY A 75 -3.14 2.17 -2.55
N ALA A 76 -3.94 2.70 -1.63
CA ALA A 76 -4.27 2.01 -0.40
C ALA A 76 -5.57 1.22 -0.59
N GLY A 77 -5.53 -0.01 -0.18
CA GLY A 77 -6.71 -0.87 -0.23
C GLY A 77 -7.00 -1.52 1.13
N GLY A 78 -7.28 -0.67 2.15
CA GLY A 78 -7.36 0.80 2.21
C GLY A 78 -6.69 1.37 3.42
N ILE A 79 -6.69 2.69 3.52
CA ILE A 79 -6.30 3.37 4.75
C ILE A 79 -7.39 3.13 5.80
N MET A 80 -7.00 2.61 6.93
CA MET A 80 -7.92 2.37 8.06
C MET A 80 -8.10 3.67 8.83
N LEU A 81 -9.03 4.49 8.35
CA LEU A 81 -9.21 5.87 8.79
C LEU A 81 -9.39 6.04 10.32
N PRO A 82 -10.00 5.09 11.06
CA PRO A 82 -10.06 5.21 12.52
C PRO A 82 -8.70 5.35 13.23
N ASN A 83 -7.60 4.94 12.59
CA ASN A 83 -6.25 5.04 13.15
C ASN A 83 -5.58 6.38 12.89
N HIS A 84 -6.20 7.27 12.12
CA HIS A 84 -5.53 8.44 11.57
C HIS A 84 -6.32 9.73 11.77
N SER A 85 -5.60 10.86 11.77
CA SER A 85 -6.23 12.16 11.55
C SER A 85 -6.61 12.27 10.06
N PRO A 86 -7.87 12.56 9.73
CA PRO A 86 -8.27 12.74 8.34
C PRO A 86 -7.46 13.80 7.58
N LEU A 87 -7.12 14.91 8.26
CA LEU A 87 -6.28 15.95 7.67
C LEU A 87 -4.91 15.42 7.25
N VAL A 88 -4.27 14.63 8.14
CA VAL A 88 -2.94 14.08 7.86
C VAL A 88 -2.98 13.13 6.65
N ILE A 89 -4.02 12.30 6.57
CA ILE A 89 -4.19 11.40 5.42
C ILE A 89 -4.41 12.21 4.13
N ALA A 90 -5.23 13.24 4.17
CA ALA A 90 -5.44 14.13 3.02
C ALA A 90 -4.13 14.76 2.56
N GLU A 91 -3.31 15.23 3.49
CA GLU A 91 -2.02 15.83 3.19
C GLU A 91 -1.03 14.82 2.60
N GLN A 92 -0.95 13.62 3.17
CA GLN A 92 -0.06 12.56 2.66
C GLN A 92 -0.42 12.16 1.23
N PHE A 93 -1.69 11.89 0.97
CA PHE A 93 -2.13 11.47 -0.36
C PHE A 93 -2.16 12.62 -1.36
N GLY A 94 -2.43 13.84 -0.92
CA GLY A 94 -2.28 15.02 -1.76
C GLY A 94 -0.82 15.24 -2.18
N THR A 95 0.12 15.01 -1.27
CA THR A 95 1.55 15.07 -1.57
C THR A 95 1.95 13.98 -2.56
N LEU A 96 1.51 12.75 -2.33
CA LEU A 96 1.76 11.64 -3.25
C LEU A 96 1.21 11.93 -4.65
N ALA A 97 -0.01 12.44 -4.73
CA ALA A 97 -0.64 12.77 -6.00
C ALA A 97 0.11 13.89 -6.75
N SER A 98 0.70 14.84 -6.02
CA SER A 98 1.53 15.89 -6.61
C SER A 98 2.87 15.36 -7.11
N LEU A 99 3.48 14.43 -6.37
CA LEU A 99 4.74 13.80 -6.78
C LEU A 99 4.57 12.83 -7.96
N TYR A 100 3.43 12.14 -8.01
CA TYR A 100 3.14 11.11 -8.99
C TYR A 100 1.76 11.36 -9.63
N PRO A 101 1.66 12.37 -10.53
CA PRO A 101 0.37 12.74 -11.13
C PRO A 101 -0.33 11.57 -11.81
N ASP A 102 -1.64 11.49 -11.64
CA ASP A 102 -2.53 10.48 -12.25
C ASP A 102 -2.20 9.02 -11.90
N ARG A 103 -1.50 8.79 -10.78
CA ARG A 103 -1.08 7.43 -10.40
C ARG A 103 -1.50 7.00 -9.01
N ILE A 104 -2.09 7.89 -8.21
CA ILE A 104 -2.34 7.61 -6.79
C ILE A 104 -3.83 7.44 -6.52
N ASP A 105 -4.18 6.38 -5.78
CA ASP A 105 -5.54 6.09 -5.35
C ASP A 105 -5.62 6.01 -3.83
N LEU A 106 -6.63 6.65 -3.25
CA LEU A 106 -6.91 6.57 -1.83
C LEU A 106 -8.18 5.75 -1.59
N GLY A 107 -8.01 4.50 -1.16
CA GLY A 107 -9.09 3.69 -0.62
C GLY A 107 -9.19 3.92 0.88
N LEU A 108 -10.39 4.00 1.41
CA LEU A 108 -10.66 4.19 2.82
C LEU A 108 -11.34 2.97 3.42
N GLY A 109 -10.91 2.56 4.61
CA GLY A 109 -11.51 1.50 5.37
C GLY A 109 -11.99 1.99 6.73
N ARG A 110 -12.88 1.23 7.37
CA ARG A 110 -13.43 1.53 8.69
C ARG A 110 -12.93 0.60 9.78
N ALA A 111 -12.27 -0.50 9.42
CA ALA A 111 -11.69 -1.43 10.36
C ALA A 111 -10.41 -0.86 10.97
N PRO A 112 -9.97 -1.32 12.16
CA PRO A 112 -8.70 -0.86 12.74
C PRO A 112 -7.48 -1.51 12.10
N GLY A 113 -7.62 -2.64 11.42
CA GLY A 113 -6.51 -3.37 10.81
C GLY A 113 -5.56 -3.99 11.82
N THR A 114 -6.04 -4.36 13.01
CA THR A 114 -5.21 -4.87 14.09
C THR A 114 -6.02 -5.71 15.09
N ASP A 115 -5.35 -6.20 16.15
CA ASP A 115 -5.98 -6.93 17.24
C ASP A 115 -6.72 -6.02 18.23
N GLN A 116 -7.51 -6.62 19.12
CA GLN A 116 -8.31 -5.89 20.12
C GLN A 116 -7.48 -5.07 21.09
N ARG A 117 -6.30 -5.53 21.49
CA ARG A 117 -5.45 -4.80 22.44
C ARG A 117 -4.93 -3.50 21.82
N THR A 118 -4.45 -3.59 20.59
CA THR A 118 -3.98 -2.43 19.85
C THR A 118 -5.13 -1.45 19.58
N MET A 119 -6.32 -1.98 19.27
CA MET A 119 -7.51 -1.18 19.03
C MET A 119 -7.96 -0.38 20.27
N GLN A 120 -7.75 -0.92 21.46
CA GLN A 120 -8.11 -0.28 22.72
C GLN A 120 -7.04 0.71 23.22
N ALA A 121 -5.86 0.66 22.68
CA ALA A 121 -4.79 1.58 23.02
C ALA A 121 -4.99 2.93 22.33
#